data_b85330e14581a897e6693eeb618158fe
#
_entry.id   b85330e14581a897e6693eeb618158fe
#
_cell.length_a   1.000
_cell.length_b   1.000
_cell.length_c   1.000
_cell.angle_alpha   90.00
_cell.angle_beta   90.00
_cell.angle_gamma   90.00
#
_symmetry.space_group_name_H-M   'P 1'
#
loop_
_entity.id
_entity.type
_entity.pdbx_description
1 polymer ?
#
loop_
_entity_poly.entity_id
_entity_poly.type
_entity_poly.pdbx_seq_one_letter_code
_entity_poly.pdbx_strand_id
1 'polypeptide(L)'
;MLDDLVLEIGEIERKLIKNFWPGPLTIVFNKKPIVPDIITGGLDTVAVRMPSNEIAHKLIEYSNCPIAAPSANISGKPSGTQIEDIIEELDGKVEYIIDNGKVDIGVESTVIRVVDNVVHILRPGKITPEDIEELGIPVYIEKQILR
;
A
#
# COMPACT_ATOMS: atom_id res chain seq x y z
N MET A 1 -9.66 9.73 -7.91
CA MET A 1 -8.92 8.53 -8.37
C MET A 1 -9.34 7.27 -7.61
N LEU A 2 -9.33 7.30 -6.27
CA LEU A 2 -9.77 6.14 -5.46
C LEU A 2 -11.22 5.72 -5.75
N ASP A 3 -12.13 6.68 -5.85
CA ASP A 3 -13.55 6.40 -6.12
C ASP A 3 -13.79 5.62 -7.41
N ASP A 4 -12.86 5.70 -8.36
CA ASP A 4 -12.94 4.98 -9.62
C ASP A 4 -12.58 3.51 -9.50
N LEU A 5 -11.89 3.13 -8.43
CA LEU A 5 -11.32 1.79 -8.24
C LEU A 5 -12.13 0.92 -7.28
N VAL A 6 -12.82 1.53 -6.32
CA VAL A 6 -13.44 0.81 -5.20
C VAL A 6 -14.95 1.01 -5.17
N LEU A 7 -15.67 -0.02 -4.69
CA LEU A 7 -17.13 -0.01 -4.66
C LEU A 7 -17.68 0.96 -3.62
N GLU A 8 -17.03 1.02 -2.46
CA GLU A 8 -17.51 1.83 -1.35
C GLU A 8 -16.36 2.31 -0.47
N ILE A 9 -16.46 3.55 0.00
CA ILE A 9 -15.55 4.12 0.99
C ILE A 9 -16.40 4.52 2.18
N GLY A 10 -16.30 3.76 3.29
CA GLY A 10 -17.06 4.03 4.51
C GLY A 10 -16.50 5.20 5.32
N GLU A 11 -17.21 5.59 6.36
CA GLU A 11 -16.80 6.70 7.23
C GLU A 11 -15.47 6.44 7.93
N ILE A 12 -15.24 5.20 8.40
CA ILE A 12 -14.00 4.83 9.07
C ILE A 12 -12.83 4.92 8.10
N GLU A 13 -12.99 4.40 6.89
CA GLU A 13 -11.95 4.47 5.86
C GLU A 13 -11.65 5.93 5.50
N ARG A 14 -12.68 6.79 5.36
CA ARG A 14 -12.48 8.22 5.10
C ARG A 14 -11.71 8.91 6.22
N LYS A 15 -11.98 8.56 7.48
CA LYS A 15 -11.28 9.10 8.63
C LYS A 15 -9.82 8.66 8.65
N LEU A 16 -9.53 7.42 8.30
CA LEU A 16 -8.18 6.90 8.18
C LEU A 16 -7.41 7.57 7.05
N ILE A 17 -8.03 7.73 5.91
CA ILE A 17 -7.45 8.42 4.75
C ILE A 17 -7.09 9.85 5.12
N LYS A 18 -8.01 10.56 5.76
CA LYS A 18 -7.79 11.95 6.16
C LYS A 18 -6.60 12.11 7.11
N ASN A 19 -6.40 11.15 8.03
CA ASN A 19 -5.36 11.24 9.05
C ASN A 19 -4.02 10.64 8.64
N PHE A 20 -4.00 9.65 7.75
CA PHE A 20 -2.80 8.88 7.45
C PHE A 20 -2.35 8.92 5.99
N TRP A 21 -3.16 9.42 5.07
CA TRP A 21 -2.75 9.59 3.69
C TRP A 21 -2.40 11.07 3.39
N PRO A 22 -1.32 11.30 2.64
CA PRO A 22 -0.32 10.34 2.17
C PRO A 22 0.50 9.75 3.33
N GLY A 23 0.88 8.48 3.22
CA GLY A 23 1.65 7.83 4.28
C GLY A 23 1.64 6.31 4.22
N PRO A 24 2.21 5.67 5.26
CA PRO A 24 2.45 4.22 5.27
C PRO A 24 1.22 3.41 5.73
N LEU A 25 0.07 3.72 5.18
CA LEU A 25 -1.17 2.97 5.41
C LEU A 25 -1.72 2.46 4.09
N THR A 26 -1.85 1.14 3.98
CA THR A 26 -2.49 0.47 2.86
C THR A 26 -3.85 -0.05 3.30
N ILE A 27 -4.89 0.31 2.57
CA ILE A 27 -6.26 -0.08 2.88
C ILE A 27 -6.77 -1.05 1.81
N VAL A 28 -7.35 -2.16 2.24
CA VAL A 28 -7.96 -3.14 1.35
C VAL A 28 -9.44 -2.80 1.19
N PHE A 29 -9.85 -2.63 -0.06
CA PHE A 29 -11.24 -2.33 -0.42
C PHE A 29 -11.80 -3.40 -1.35
N ASN A 30 -13.13 -3.49 -1.43
CA ASN A 30 -13.76 -4.23 -2.51
C ASN A 30 -13.59 -3.44 -3.82
N LYS A 31 -13.10 -4.09 -4.85
CA LYS A 31 -12.77 -3.42 -6.12
C LYS A 31 -13.96 -3.31 -7.06
N LYS A 32 -13.92 -2.28 -7.91
CA LYS A 32 -14.80 -2.19 -9.08
C LYS A 32 -14.28 -3.07 -10.22
N PRO A 33 -15.14 -3.49 -11.15
CA PRO A 33 -14.73 -4.31 -12.29
C PRO A 33 -13.65 -3.68 -13.19
N ILE A 34 -13.48 -2.36 -13.14
CA ILE A 34 -12.44 -1.66 -13.91
C ILE A 34 -11.02 -2.08 -13.46
N VAL A 35 -10.87 -2.57 -12.24
CA VAL A 35 -9.58 -3.10 -11.76
C VAL A 35 -9.44 -4.54 -12.26
N PRO A 36 -8.47 -4.81 -13.16
CA PRO A 36 -8.31 -6.16 -13.71
C PRO A 36 -7.93 -7.20 -12.66
N ASP A 37 -8.45 -8.41 -12.81
CA ASP A 37 -8.16 -9.51 -11.88
C ASP A 37 -6.67 -9.86 -11.80
N ILE A 38 -5.92 -9.66 -12.86
CA ILE A 38 -4.48 -9.90 -12.87
C ILE A 38 -3.74 -9.05 -11.85
N ILE A 39 -4.21 -7.81 -11.59
CA ILE A 39 -3.60 -6.91 -10.62
C ILE A 39 -3.84 -7.39 -9.18
N THR A 40 -4.96 -8.03 -8.93
CA THR A 40 -5.39 -8.45 -7.60
C THR A 40 -5.18 -9.95 -7.35
N GLY A 41 -4.52 -10.64 -8.27
CA GLY A 41 -4.33 -12.11 -8.16
C GLY A 41 -5.64 -12.88 -8.19
N GLY A 42 -6.65 -12.36 -8.88
CA GLY A 42 -7.98 -12.98 -8.97
C GLY A 42 -8.91 -12.69 -7.79
N LEU A 43 -8.48 -11.85 -6.83
CA LEU A 43 -9.31 -11.49 -5.68
C LEU A 43 -10.30 -10.36 -6.03
N ASP A 44 -11.41 -10.33 -5.30
CA ASP A 44 -12.42 -9.27 -5.43
C ASP A 44 -12.03 -7.99 -4.66
N THR A 45 -10.86 -7.97 -4.07
CA THR A 45 -10.35 -6.86 -3.29
C THR A 45 -9.09 -6.27 -3.93
N VAL A 46 -8.86 -4.99 -3.64
CA VAL A 46 -7.67 -4.27 -4.07
C VAL A 46 -7.07 -3.52 -2.88
N ALA A 47 -5.76 -3.60 -2.73
CA ALA A 47 -5.03 -2.86 -1.70
C ALA A 47 -4.53 -1.55 -2.29
N VAL A 48 -4.86 -0.44 -1.64
CA VAL A 48 -4.56 0.91 -2.14
C VAL A 48 -3.81 1.71 -1.10
N ARG A 49 -2.85 2.48 -1.55
CA ARG A 49 -2.06 3.39 -0.72
C ARG A 49 -1.79 4.69 -1.47
N MET A 50 -1.69 5.79 -0.72
CA MET A 50 -1.16 7.05 -1.25
C MET A 50 0.22 7.28 -0.62
N PRO A 51 1.31 7.12 -1.38
CA PRO A 51 2.66 7.27 -0.82
C PRO A 51 2.96 8.72 -0.46
N SER A 52 3.73 8.92 0.63
CA SER A 52 4.21 10.23 1.05
C SER A 52 5.50 10.65 0.34
N ASN A 53 6.21 9.71 -0.26
CA ASN A 53 7.42 10.02 -1.01
C ASN A 53 7.10 11.00 -2.15
N GLU A 54 7.82 12.11 -2.19
CA GLU A 54 7.53 13.21 -3.11
C GLU A 54 7.66 12.80 -4.58
N ILE A 55 8.68 12.03 -4.92
CA ILE A 55 8.89 11.58 -6.30
C ILE A 55 7.81 10.58 -6.72
N ALA A 56 7.49 9.61 -5.86
CA ALA A 56 6.42 8.65 -6.12
C ALA A 56 5.06 9.35 -6.27
N HIS A 57 4.79 10.32 -5.41
CA HIS A 57 3.55 11.10 -5.46
C HIS A 57 3.43 11.88 -6.77
N LYS A 58 4.50 12.55 -7.20
CA LYS A 58 4.54 13.28 -8.46
C LYS A 58 4.40 12.38 -9.67
N LEU A 59 5.00 11.19 -9.62
CA LEU A 59 4.86 10.21 -10.69
C LEU A 59 3.41 9.81 -10.90
N ILE A 60 2.68 9.55 -9.81
CA ILE A 60 1.25 9.23 -9.87
C ILE A 60 0.45 10.43 -10.38
N GLU A 61 0.73 11.62 -9.88
CA GLU A 61 0.05 12.84 -10.29
C GLU A 61 0.22 13.13 -11.78
N TYR A 62 1.44 13.07 -12.29
CA TYR A 62 1.72 13.33 -13.70
C TYR A 62 1.21 12.23 -14.63
N SER A 63 1.13 10.99 -14.16
CA SER A 63 0.55 9.90 -14.95
C SER A 63 -0.96 10.05 -15.10
N ASN A 64 -1.59 10.81 -14.22
CA ASN A 64 -3.03 11.04 -14.18
C ASN A 64 -3.87 9.75 -14.16
N CYS A 65 -3.31 8.70 -13.56
CA CYS A 65 -3.99 7.41 -13.40
C CYS A 65 -3.44 6.67 -12.19
N PRO A 66 -4.20 5.71 -11.64
CA PRO A 66 -3.70 4.83 -10.59
C PRO A 66 -2.55 3.96 -11.15
N ILE A 67 -1.58 3.66 -10.29
CA ILE A 67 -0.43 2.85 -10.67
C ILE A 67 -0.42 1.57 -9.85
N ALA A 68 -0.33 0.43 -10.52
CA ALA A 68 -0.10 -0.86 -9.88
C ALA A 68 1.42 -1.06 -9.76
N ALA A 69 1.90 -1.30 -8.54
CA ALA A 69 3.33 -1.40 -8.29
C ALA A 69 3.64 -2.55 -7.34
N PRO A 70 4.51 -3.47 -7.75
CA PRO A 70 5.07 -4.49 -6.86
C PRO A 70 6.30 -3.95 -6.14
N SER A 71 6.91 -4.78 -5.27
CA SER A 71 8.23 -4.49 -4.73
C SER A 71 9.30 -4.53 -5.82
N ALA A 72 10.36 -3.73 -5.65
CA ALA A 72 11.46 -3.65 -6.61
C ALA A 72 12.53 -4.72 -6.33
N ASN A 73 12.15 -5.99 -6.50
CA ASN A 73 13.04 -7.13 -6.28
C ASN A 73 12.61 -8.32 -7.14
N ILE A 74 13.51 -9.27 -7.27
CA ILE A 74 13.18 -10.57 -7.87
C ILE A 74 12.37 -11.36 -6.86
N SER A 75 11.32 -12.05 -7.32
CA SER A 75 10.47 -12.89 -6.49
C SER A 75 11.31 -13.85 -5.63
N GLY A 76 10.99 -13.89 -4.32
CA GLY A 76 11.71 -14.73 -3.36
C GLY A 76 12.94 -14.10 -2.73
N LYS A 77 13.35 -12.92 -3.19
CA LYS A 77 14.46 -12.17 -2.60
C LYS A 77 13.95 -11.00 -1.78
N PRO A 78 14.71 -10.55 -0.75
CA PRO A 78 14.32 -9.38 0.01
C PRO A 78 14.36 -8.11 -0.84
N SER A 79 13.50 -7.14 -0.50
CA SER A 79 13.50 -5.83 -1.16
C SER A 79 14.81 -5.09 -0.89
N GLY A 80 15.38 -4.47 -1.93
CA GLY A 80 16.57 -3.66 -1.80
C GLY A 80 16.29 -2.35 -1.05
N THR A 81 17.30 -1.85 -0.32
CA THR A 81 17.22 -0.58 0.40
C THR A 81 18.05 0.52 -0.25
N GLN A 82 18.94 0.16 -1.16
CA GLN A 82 19.81 1.07 -1.89
C GLN A 82 19.68 0.83 -3.40
N ILE A 83 19.95 1.87 -4.18
CA ILE A 83 19.84 1.78 -5.63
C ILE A 83 20.76 0.70 -6.22
N GLU A 84 21.93 0.50 -5.64
CA GLU A 84 22.89 -0.49 -6.10
C GLU A 84 22.31 -1.91 -6.06
N ASP A 85 21.56 -2.24 -5.00
CA ASP A 85 20.92 -3.56 -4.86
C ASP A 85 19.85 -3.75 -5.94
N ILE A 86 19.10 -2.69 -6.23
CA ILE A 86 18.02 -2.71 -7.22
C ILE A 86 18.56 -2.82 -8.64
N ILE A 87 19.61 -2.06 -8.95
CA ILE A 87 20.26 -2.11 -10.28
C ILE A 87 20.79 -3.50 -10.55
N GLU A 88 21.47 -4.11 -9.58
CA GLU A 88 22.02 -5.45 -9.74
C GLU A 88 20.95 -6.48 -10.12
N GLU A 89 19.78 -6.41 -9.49
CA GLU A 89 18.69 -7.35 -9.75
C GLU A 89 17.88 -7.04 -11.02
N LEU A 90 17.65 -5.77 -11.31
CA LEU A 90 16.68 -5.35 -12.32
C LEU A 90 17.27 -4.78 -13.60
N ASP A 91 18.59 -4.61 -13.68
CA ASP A 91 19.24 -4.10 -14.88
C ASP A 91 18.92 -5.01 -16.09
N GLY A 92 18.51 -4.36 -17.17
CA GLY A 92 18.04 -5.06 -18.37
C GLY A 92 16.63 -5.65 -18.29
N LYS A 93 15.97 -5.54 -17.13
CA LYS A 93 14.59 -6.04 -16.93
C LYS A 93 13.54 -4.94 -16.89
N VAL A 94 13.98 -3.70 -16.66
CA VAL A 94 13.13 -2.52 -16.67
C VAL A 94 13.77 -1.44 -17.53
N GLU A 95 12.97 -0.52 -18.05
CA GLU A 95 13.45 0.54 -18.97
C GLU A 95 14.10 1.71 -18.20
N TYR A 96 13.54 2.05 -17.04
CA TYR A 96 13.99 3.20 -16.25
C TYR A 96 14.02 2.86 -14.77
N ILE A 97 14.99 3.45 -14.07
CA ILE A 97 15.08 3.41 -12.61
C ILE A 97 15.19 4.85 -12.11
N ILE A 98 14.27 5.24 -11.21
CA ILE A 98 14.32 6.56 -10.58
C ILE A 98 14.93 6.39 -9.20
N ASP A 99 16.08 7.01 -8.99
CA ASP A 99 16.78 7.00 -7.71
C ASP A 99 16.30 8.13 -6.82
N ASN A 100 15.71 7.78 -5.68
CA ASN A 100 15.28 8.75 -4.66
C ASN A 100 16.06 8.56 -3.35
N GLY A 101 17.23 7.95 -3.41
CA GLY A 101 18.07 7.68 -2.26
C GLY A 101 17.71 6.40 -1.53
N LYS A 102 18.28 6.26 -0.34
CA LYS A 102 18.13 5.07 0.48
C LYS A 102 16.77 5.06 1.17
N VAL A 103 16.10 3.89 1.18
CA VAL A 103 14.89 3.70 1.97
C VAL A 103 15.22 3.15 3.35
N ASP A 104 14.45 3.53 4.36
CA ASP A 104 14.64 3.04 5.73
C ASP A 104 14.16 1.60 5.84
N ILE A 105 14.97 0.77 6.52
CA ILE A 105 14.63 -0.61 6.81
C ILE A 105 13.50 -0.66 7.84
N GLY A 106 12.49 -1.50 7.59
CA GLY A 106 11.38 -1.69 8.52
C GLY A 106 10.27 -0.65 8.43
N VAL A 107 10.35 0.29 7.48
CA VAL A 107 9.30 1.31 7.25
C VAL A 107 8.29 0.78 6.22
N GLU A 108 7.69 -0.34 6.52
CA GLU A 108 6.63 -0.89 5.67
C GLU A 108 5.27 -0.30 6.02
N SER A 109 4.36 -0.27 5.04
CA SER A 109 3.01 0.16 5.30
C SER A 109 2.25 -0.87 6.15
N THR A 110 1.42 -0.37 7.04
CA THR A 110 0.42 -1.18 7.74
C THR A 110 -0.70 -1.49 6.75
N VAL A 111 -1.08 -2.76 6.64
CA VAL A 111 -2.17 -3.19 5.77
C VAL A 111 -3.39 -3.47 6.62
N ILE A 112 -4.48 -2.80 6.31
CA ILE A 112 -5.74 -2.92 7.06
C ILE A 112 -6.92 -3.19 6.14
N ARG A 113 -7.99 -3.70 6.74
CA ARG A 113 -9.32 -3.78 6.15
C ARG A 113 -10.35 -3.39 7.21
N VAL A 114 -11.38 -2.66 6.82
CA VAL A 114 -12.48 -2.32 7.71
C VAL A 114 -13.63 -3.29 7.48
N VAL A 115 -14.05 -3.99 8.55
CA VAL A 115 -15.17 -4.93 8.54
C VAL A 115 -16.05 -4.63 9.75
N ASP A 116 -17.33 -4.39 9.53
CA ASP A 116 -18.32 -4.11 10.59
C ASP A 116 -17.86 -3.01 11.56
N ASN A 117 -17.33 -1.91 11.01
CA ASN A 117 -16.83 -0.75 11.74
C ASN A 117 -15.61 -1.04 12.66
N VAL A 118 -14.92 -2.13 12.41
CA VAL A 118 -13.69 -2.50 13.11
C VAL A 118 -12.54 -2.56 12.10
N VAL A 119 -11.41 -1.95 12.46
CA VAL A 119 -10.19 -2.05 11.65
C VAL A 119 -9.50 -3.37 11.95
N HIS A 120 -9.30 -4.18 10.93
CA HIS A 120 -8.52 -5.42 11.01
C HIS A 120 -7.13 -5.17 10.44
N ILE A 121 -6.10 -5.33 11.28
CA ILE A 121 -4.71 -5.22 10.82
C ILE A 121 -4.30 -6.57 10.25
N LEU A 122 -4.08 -6.60 8.94
CA LEU A 122 -3.69 -7.81 8.21
C LEU A 122 -2.17 -7.98 8.18
N ARG A 123 -1.44 -6.88 8.18
CA ARG A 123 0.02 -6.86 8.26
C ARG A 123 0.46 -5.65 9.08
N PRO A 124 1.23 -5.84 10.17
CA PRO A 124 1.73 -4.71 10.94
C PRO A 124 2.77 -3.90 10.15
N GLY A 125 2.84 -2.62 10.43
CA GLY A 125 3.78 -1.69 9.80
C GLY A 125 3.95 -0.44 10.63
N LYS A 126 4.29 0.67 9.99
CA LYS A 126 4.60 1.94 10.65
C LYS A 126 3.42 2.49 11.45
N ILE A 127 2.20 2.40 10.93
CA ILE A 127 1.00 2.83 11.64
C ILE A 127 0.63 1.75 12.64
N THR A 128 0.63 2.11 13.93
CA THR A 128 0.37 1.17 15.02
C THR A 128 -1.12 1.05 15.35
N PRO A 129 -1.55 -0.04 16.03
CA PRO A 129 -2.92 -0.13 16.51
C PRO A 129 -3.29 1.06 17.40
N GLU A 130 -2.36 1.53 18.24
CA GLU A 130 -2.56 2.68 19.10
C GLU A 130 -2.81 3.96 18.33
N ASP A 131 -2.11 4.17 17.21
CA ASP A 131 -2.33 5.33 16.33
C ASP A 131 -3.77 5.37 15.81
N ILE A 132 -4.31 4.22 15.49
CA ILE A 132 -5.69 4.09 14.96
C ILE A 132 -6.69 4.25 16.10
N GLU A 133 -6.43 3.64 17.26
CA GLU A 133 -7.31 3.72 18.42
C GLU A 133 -7.45 5.15 18.96
N GLU A 134 -6.43 5.98 18.83
CA GLU A 134 -6.48 7.39 19.16
C GLU A 134 -7.58 8.16 18.41
N LEU A 135 -7.99 7.66 17.27
CA LEU A 135 -9.10 8.23 16.49
C LEU A 135 -10.48 7.75 16.96
N GLY A 136 -10.53 6.93 17.99
CA GLY A 136 -11.77 6.35 18.50
C GLY A 136 -12.26 5.16 17.69
N ILE A 137 -11.39 4.53 16.92
CA ILE A 137 -11.73 3.40 16.05
C ILE A 137 -11.28 2.10 16.69
N PRO A 138 -12.15 1.09 16.87
CA PRO A 138 -11.74 -0.21 17.40
C PRO A 138 -10.86 -0.96 16.41
N VAL A 139 -9.84 -1.65 16.93
CA VAL A 139 -8.83 -2.36 16.13
C VAL A 139 -8.75 -3.81 16.58
N TYR A 140 -8.67 -4.70 15.59
CA TYR A 140 -8.40 -6.12 15.78
C TYR A 140 -7.15 -6.51 14.99
N ILE A 141 -6.24 -7.23 15.63
CA ILE A 141 -5.00 -7.69 14.97
C ILE A 141 -5.22 -9.13 14.53
N GLU A 142 -5.16 -9.36 13.21
CA GLU A 142 -5.26 -10.70 12.67
C GLU A 142 -4.02 -11.51 13.03
N LYS A 143 -4.22 -12.79 13.35
CA LYS A 143 -3.11 -13.70 13.53
C LYS A 143 -2.46 -13.95 12.18
N GLN A 144 -1.17 -13.64 12.10
CA GLN A 144 -0.41 -13.97 10.91
C GLN A 144 -0.08 -15.45 10.89
N ILE A 145 -0.35 -16.09 9.76
CA ILE A 145 0.14 -17.43 9.50
C ILE A 145 1.59 -17.26 9.04
N LEU A 146 2.52 -17.75 9.83
CA LEU A 146 3.93 -17.78 9.47
C LEU A 146 4.12 -18.74 8.30
N ARG A 147 4.68 -18.22 7.24
CA ARG A 147 5.02 -19.01 6.06
C ARG A 147 6.51 -19.13 5.87
#